data_aec1b99933719182a60bc6668fe28593
#
_entry.id   aec1b99933719182a60bc6668fe28593
#
_cell.length_a   1.000
_cell.length_b   1.000
_cell.length_c   1.000
_cell.angle_alpha   90.00
_cell.angle_beta   90.00
_cell.angle_gamma   90.00
#
_symmetry.space_group_name_H-M   'P 1'
#
loop_
_entity.id
_entity.type
_entity.pdbx_description
1 polymer ?
#
loop_
_entity_poly.entity_id
_entity_poly.type
_entity_poly.pdbx_seq_one_letter_code
_entity_poly.pdbx_strand_id
1 'polypeptide(L)'
;MTPAPVASAWVRLMPWVFVLIWSTGFIVAKYGLPHAPPLGFLVGRYAFSIACFMVWILWSRAQWPVNAWQWWHLAVTGVLMHGCYLGGVWFAVEHGMGSGLAALIVGLQPVLTAVWVSRMMGGKVTRVQWLGLLLGLVGLLLVLGRKLMAGTEVSVLTVSATVFALL
;
A
#
# COMPACT_ATOMS: atom_id res chain seq x y z
N MET A 1 18.14 29.85 17.34
CA MET A 1 17.59 29.00 16.28
C MET A 1 18.60 27.90 16.00
N THR A 2 18.40 26.72 16.52
CA THR A 2 19.23 25.55 16.19
C THR A 2 18.92 25.13 14.77
N PRO A 3 19.91 24.96 13.88
CA PRO A 3 19.67 24.47 12.52
C PRO A 3 19.04 23.08 12.59
N ALA A 4 17.97 22.87 11.80
CA ALA A 4 17.34 21.57 11.70
C ALA A 4 18.40 20.52 11.29
N PRO A 5 18.41 19.33 11.93
CA PRO A 5 19.38 18.30 11.60
C PRO A 5 19.27 17.94 10.12
N VAL A 6 20.38 18.05 9.40
CA VAL A 6 20.45 17.68 7.98
C VAL A 6 20.09 16.21 7.90
N ALA A 7 18.94 15.90 7.31
CA ALA A 7 18.51 14.53 7.11
C ALA A 7 19.63 13.73 6.42
N SER A 8 20.04 12.63 7.03
CA SER A 8 21.12 11.78 6.49
C SER A 8 20.78 11.35 5.06
N ALA A 9 21.78 11.08 4.23
CA ALA A 9 21.58 10.62 2.85
C ALA A 9 20.64 9.40 2.78
N TRP A 10 20.67 8.53 3.77
CA TRP A 10 19.78 7.38 3.92
C TRP A 10 18.30 7.77 4.02
N VAL A 11 17.97 8.81 4.79
CA VAL A 11 16.58 9.29 4.93
C VAL A 11 16.06 9.85 3.60
N ARG A 12 16.91 10.48 2.80
CA ARG A 12 16.54 10.97 1.45
C ARG A 12 16.36 9.83 0.45
N LEU A 13 17.07 8.71 0.62
CA LEU A 13 16.97 7.55 -0.26
C LEU A 13 15.76 6.66 0.07
N MET A 14 15.29 6.66 1.32
CA MET A 14 14.16 5.82 1.78
C MET A 14 12.93 5.87 0.88
N PRO A 15 12.43 7.03 0.42
CA PRO A 15 11.24 7.06 -0.46
C PRO A 15 11.45 6.31 -1.78
N TRP A 16 12.62 6.42 -2.36
CA TRP A 16 12.96 5.74 -3.63
C TRP A 16 13.03 4.23 -3.46
N VAL A 17 13.72 3.79 -2.40
CA VAL A 17 13.81 2.36 -2.04
C VAL A 17 12.41 1.80 -1.74
N PHE A 18 11.59 2.56 -1.00
CA PHE A 18 10.21 2.17 -0.73
C PHE A 18 9.39 1.99 -2.01
N VAL A 19 9.44 2.96 -2.93
CA VAL A 19 8.70 2.88 -4.20
C VAL A 19 9.14 1.67 -5.02
N LEU A 20 10.45 1.40 -5.12
CA LEU A 20 10.97 0.24 -5.83
C LEU A 20 10.46 -1.07 -5.21
N ILE A 21 10.60 -1.24 -3.90
CA ILE A 21 10.15 -2.45 -3.20
C ILE A 21 8.62 -2.60 -3.32
N TRP A 22 7.87 -1.52 -3.12
CA TRP A 22 6.41 -1.53 -3.21
C TRP A 22 5.92 -1.94 -4.60
N SER A 23 6.53 -1.39 -5.65
CA SER A 23 6.17 -1.69 -7.04
C SER A 23 6.37 -3.15 -7.40
N THR A 24 7.38 -3.81 -6.84
CA THR A 24 7.60 -5.26 -7.06
C THR A 24 6.47 -6.12 -6.53
N GLY A 25 5.73 -5.67 -5.52
CA GLY A 25 4.59 -6.41 -4.95
C GLY A 25 3.52 -6.76 -5.98
N PHE A 26 3.19 -5.85 -6.90
CA PHE A 26 2.21 -6.08 -7.98
C PHE A 26 2.74 -7.02 -9.06
N ILE A 27 4.04 -6.98 -9.32
CA ILE A 27 4.72 -7.90 -10.25
C ILE A 27 4.68 -9.31 -9.67
N VAL A 28 5.03 -9.45 -8.39
CA VAL A 28 4.99 -10.74 -7.68
C VAL A 28 3.58 -11.31 -7.62
N ALA A 29 2.54 -10.48 -7.41
CA ALA A 29 1.16 -10.93 -7.47
C ALA A 29 0.82 -11.51 -8.84
N LYS A 30 1.19 -10.83 -9.93
CA LYS A 30 0.92 -11.30 -11.29
C LYS A 30 1.58 -12.64 -11.60
N TYR A 31 2.84 -12.83 -11.19
CA TYR A 31 3.59 -14.05 -11.49
C TYR A 31 3.39 -15.17 -10.47
N GLY A 32 2.96 -14.85 -9.26
CA GLY A 32 2.72 -15.83 -8.20
C GLY A 32 1.37 -16.54 -8.32
N LEU A 33 0.32 -15.83 -8.74
CA LEU A 33 -1.05 -16.36 -8.85
C LEU A 33 -1.19 -17.62 -9.72
N PRO A 34 -0.50 -17.80 -10.86
CA PRO A 34 -0.58 -19.03 -11.64
C PRO A 34 -0.01 -20.26 -10.93
N HIS A 35 0.79 -20.09 -9.88
CA HIS A 35 1.52 -21.18 -9.22
C HIS A 35 0.97 -21.54 -7.84
N ALA A 36 0.16 -20.64 -7.24
CA ALA A 36 -0.42 -20.89 -5.92
C ALA A 36 -1.70 -20.08 -5.72
N PRO A 37 -2.68 -20.62 -4.98
CA PRO A 37 -3.89 -19.87 -4.63
C PRO A 37 -3.49 -18.64 -3.79
N PRO A 38 -4.18 -17.48 -3.97
CA PRO A 38 -3.80 -16.20 -3.38
C PRO A 38 -3.60 -16.26 -1.87
N LEU A 39 -4.54 -16.87 -1.16
CA LEU A 39 -4.47 -17.00 0.29
C LEU A 39 -3.29 -17.86 0.73
N GLY A 40 -3.02 -18.98 0.04
CA GLY A 40 -1.87 -19.84 0.33
C GLY A 40 -0.55 -19.10 0.13
N PHE A 41 -0.42 -18.36 -0.96
CA PHE A 41 0.76 -17.55 -1.23
C PHE A 41 0.96 -16.45 -0.18
N LEU A 42 -0.12 -15.74 0.20
CA LEU A 42 -0.05 -14.70 1.23
C LEU A 42 0.33 -15.27 2.59
N VAL A 43 -0.25 -16.41 2.99
CA VAL A 43 0.09 -17.08 4.25
C VAL A 43 1.56 -17.47 4.28
N GLY A 44 2.09 -18.09 3.22
CA GLY A 44 3.51 -18.44 3.11
C GLY A 44 4.41 -17.21 3.19
N ARG A 45 4.08 -16.15 2.47
CA ARG A 45 4.79 -14.87 2.51
C ARG A 45 4.80 -14.27 3.91
N TYR A 46 3.64 -14.25 4.60
CA TYR A 46 3.56 -13.71 5.96
C TYR A 46 4.33 -14.57 6.97
N ALA A 47 4.24 -15.89 6.88
CA ALA A 47 5.02 -16.78 7.74
C ALA A 47 6.52 -16.52 7.60
N PHE A 48 7.00 -16.40 6.36
CA PHE A 48 8.41 -16.05 6.10
C PHE A 48 8.78 -14.67 6.64
N SER A 49 7.92 -13.65 6.40
CA SER A 49 8.16 -12.30 6.91
C SER A 49 8.18 -12.25 8.43
N ILE A 50 7.27 -12.96 9.10
CA ILE A 50 7.22 -13.05 10.57
C ILE A 50 8.52 -13.69 11.08
N ALA A 51 8.98 -14.77 10.46
CA ALA A 51 10.23 -15.43 10.86
C ALA A 51 11.42 -14.45 10.74
N CYS A 52 11.54 -13.73 9.62
CA CYS A 52 12.59 -12.73 9.42
C CYS A 52 12.51 -11.59 10.46
N PHE A 53 11.31 -11.07 10.72
CA PHE A 53 11.12 -10.02 11.71
C PHE A 53 11.38 -10.51 13.14
N MET A 54 11.03 -11.74 13.47
CA MET A 54 11.37 -12.32 14.79
C MET A 54 12.86 -12.40 15.00
N VAL A 55 13.61 -12.88 14.01
CA VAL A 55 15.08 -12.88 14.05
C VAL A 55 15.64 -11.47 14.25
N TRP A 56 15.11 -10.50 13.49
CA TRP A 56 15.51 -9.10 13.61
C TRP A 56 15.20 -8.50 14.98
N ILE A 57 14.00 -8.73 15.53
CA ILE A 57 13.58 -8.24 16.85
C ILE A 57 14.47 -8.80 17.95
N LEU A 58 14.78 -10.10 17.89
CA LEU A 58 15.65 -10.75 18.86
C LEU A 58 17.09 -10.18 18.79
N TRP A 59 17.58 -9.94 17.59
CA TRP A 59 18.92 -9.39 17.40
C TRP A 59 19.02 -7.91 17.80
N SER A 60 18.05 -7.10 17.40
CA SER A 60 18.02 -5.66 17.69
C SER A 60 17.57 -5.33 19.12
N ARG A 61 17.13 -6.33 19.90
CA ARG A 61 16.55 -6.13 21.24
C ARG A 61 15.44 -5.07 21.24
N ALA A 62 14.60 -5.08 20.20
CA ALA A 62 13.52 -4.14 20.05
C ALA A 62 12.56 -4.17 21.24
N GLN A 63 12.10 -2.99 21.64
CA GLN A 63 11.13 -2.89 22.73
C GLN A 63 9.75 -3.32 22.26
N TRP A 64 9.12 -4.21 23.02
CA TRP A 64 7.77 -4.66 22.77
C TRP A 64 6.74 -3.65 23.29
N PRO A 65 5.52 -3.64 22.73
CA PRO A 65 4.43 -2.83 23.26
C PRO A 65 4.16 -3.14 24.72
N VAL A 66 4.04 -2.07 25.52
CA VAL A 66 3.96 -2.19 26.98
C VAL A 66 2.53 -2.38 27.47
N ASN A 67 1.53 -1.93 26.71
CA ASN A 67 0.13 -1.96 27.15
C ASN A 67 -0.81 -2.54 26.08
N ALA A 68 -1.98 -3.01 26.53
CA ALA A 68 -3.00 -3.62 25.68
C ALA A 68 -3.51 -2.68 24.56
N TRP A 69 -3.52 -1.36 24.80
CA TRP A 69 -3.95 -0.38 23.81
C TRP A 69 -3.01 -0.32 22.60
N GLN A 70 -1.69 -0.39 22.83
CA GLN A 70 -0.70 -0.46 21.76
C GLN A 70 -0.85 -1.77 20.96
N TRP A 71 -1.05 -2.90 21.64
CA TRP A 71 -1.32 -4.18 20.99
C TRP A 71 -2.58 -4.14 20.14
N TRP A 72 -3.65 -3.53 20.65
CA TRP A 72 -4.90 -3.34 19.89
C TRP A 72 -4.68 -2.55 18.62
N HIS A 73 -4.01 -1.41 18.68
CA HIS A 73 -3.72 -0.61 17.50
C HIS A 73 -2.86 -1.35 16.48
N LEU A 74 -1.84 -2.07 16.92
CA LEU A 74 -1.01 -2.90 16.04
C LEU A 74 -1.83 -4.01 15.38
N ALA A 75 -2.69 -4.68 16.15
CA ALA A 75 -3.54 -5.74 15.62
C ALA A 75 -4.54 -5.20 14.59
N VAL A 76 -5.25 -4.10 14.89
CA VAL A 76 -6.20 -3.47 13.96
C VAL A 76 -5.48 -3.01 12.69
N THR A 77 -4.37 -2.30 12.81
CA THR A 77 -3.59 -1.85 11.66
C THR A 77 -3.08 -3.04 10.83
N GLY A 78 -2.60 -4.08 11.49
CA GLY A 78 -2.14 -5.30 10.84
C GLY A 78 -3.24 -6.00 10.05
N VAL A 79 -4.43 -6.17 10.65
CA VAL A 79 -5.58 -6.80 9.99
C VAL A 79 -6.06 -5.97 8.81
N LEU A 80 -6.22 -4.66 8.98
CA LEU A 80 -6.67 -3.77 7.90
C LEU A 80 -5.66 -3.75 6.74
N MET A 81 -4.38 -3.63 7.04
CA MET A 81 -3.36 -3.44 6.01
C MET A 81 -2.98 -4.76 5.31
N HIS A 82 -2.91 -5.86 6.03
CA HIS A 82 -2.46 -7.13 5.47
C HIS A 82 -3.62 -8.08 5.14
N GLY A 83 -4.69 -8.05 5.91
CA GLY A 83 -5.89 -8.84 5.64
C GLY A 83 -6.79 -8.17 4.62
N CYS A 84 -7.37 -7.04 4.96
CA CYS A 84 -8.36 -6.38 4.11
C CYS A 84 -7.74 -5.77 2.85
N TYR A 85 -6.74 -4.91 3.00
CA TYR A 85 -6.12 -4.22 1.87
C TYR A 85 -5.39 -5.18 0.93
N LEU A 86 -4.40 -5.90 1.44
CA LEU A 86 -3.59 -6.76 0.57
C LEU A 86 -4.38 -7.97 0.09
N GLY A 87 -5.21 -8.57 0.95
CA GLY A 87 -6.13 -9.64 0.57
C GLY A 87 -7.12 -9.21 -0.52
N GLY A 88 -7.70 -8.00 -0.41
CA GLY A 88 -8.58 -7.43 -1.43
C GLY A 88 -7.90 -7.20 -2.78
N VAL A 89 -6.66 -6.70 -2.77
CA VAL A 89 -5.87 -6.53 -4.00
C VAL A 89 -5.61 -7.87 -4.68
N TRP A 90 -5.18 -8.88 -3.92
CA TRP A 90 -4.91 -10.20 -4.48
C TRP A 90 -6.17 -10.89 -4.98
N PHE A 91 -7.27 -10.78 -4.23
CA PHE A 91 -8.58 -11.26 -4.66
C PHE A 91 -9.01 -10.60 -5.99
N ALA A 92 -8.88 -9.29 -6.11
CA ALA A 92 -9.22 -8.57 -7.34
C ALA A 92 -8.39 -9.04 -8.54
N VAL A 93 -7.07 -9.26 -8.35
CA VAL A 93 -6.18 -9.75 -9.41
C VAL A 93 -6.52 -11.20 -9.79
N GLU A 94 -6.86 -12.05 -8.84
CA GLU A 94 -7.33 -13.41 -9.10
C GLU A 94 -8.60 -13.44 -9.97
N HIS A 95 -9.53 -12.49 -9.72
CA HIS A 95 -10.79 -12.39 -10.46
C HIS A 95 -10.66 -11.57 -11.76
N GLY A 96 -9.46 -11.50 -12.33
CA GLY A 96 -9.21 -10.95 -13.66
C GLY A 96 -8.85 -9.47 -13.72
N MET A 97 -8.75 -8.77 -12.57
CA MET A 97 -8.22 -7.41 -12.59
C MET A 97 -6.74 -7.44 -12.94
N GLY A 98 -6.34 -6.73 -13.99
CA GLY A 98 -4.92 -6.59 -14.31
C GLY A 98 -4.15 -5.93 -13.15
N SER A 99 -3.01 -6.52 -12.77
CA SER A 99 -2.17 -6.01 -11.67
C SER A 99 -1.79 -4.52 -11.81
N GLY A 100 -1.62 -4.04 -13.05
CA GLY A 100 -1.40 -2.63 -13.33
C GLY A 100 -2.61 -1.74 -13.03
N LEU A 101 -3.85 -2.24 -13.23
CA LEU A 101 -5.06 -1.51 -12.85
C LEU A 101 -5.22 -1.47 -11.34
N ALA A 102 -4.98 -2.59 -10.66
CA ALA A 102 -4.98 -2.64 -9.20
C ALA A 102 -3.97 -1.65 -8.60
N ALA A 103 -2.73 -1.60 -9.15
CA ALA A 103 -1.71 -0.64 -8.73
C ALA A 103 -2.14 0.82 -8.93
N LEU A 104 -2.86 1.12 -10.02
CA LEU A 104 -3.36 2.46 -10.30
C LEU A 104 -4.46 2.87 -9.32
N ILE A 105 -5.41 1.97 -9.00
CA ILE A 105 -6.47 2.25 -8.02
C ILE A 105 -5.87 2.48 -6.64
N VAL A 106 -4.92 1.62 -6.23
CA VAL A 106 -4.16 1.79 -4.98
C VAL A 106 -3.39 3.12 -4.97
N GLY A 107 -2.94 3.60 -6.11
CA GLY A 107 -2.31 4.92 -6.27
C GLY A 107 -3.18 6.11 -5.86
N LEU A 108 -4.50 5.92 -5.64
CA LEU A 108 -5.39 6.94 -5.05
C LEU A 108 -5.16 7.12 -3.54
N GLN A 109 -4.59 6.13 -2.86
CA GLN A 109 -4.41 6.13 -1.41
C GLN A 109 -3.71 7.40 -0.87
N PRO A 110 -2.61 7.90 -1.47
CA PRO A 110 -1.98 9.13 -0.98
C PRO A 110 -2.89 10.35 -1.06
N VAL A 111 -3.77 10.42 -2.09
CA VAL A 111 -4.73 11.52 -2.25
C VAL A 111 -5.78 11.45 -1.15
N LEU A 112 -6.37 10.28 -0.92
CA LEU A 112 -7.36 10.05 0.14
C LEU A 112 -6.75 10.36 1.51
N THR A 113 -5.54 9.89 1.78
CA THR A 113 -4.81 10.16 3.02
C THR A 113 -4.55 11.66 3.21
N ALA A 114 -4.13 12.37 2.18
CA ALA A 114 -3.89 13.81 2.26
C ALA A 114 -5.18 14.60 2.57
N VAL A 115 -6.29 14.21 1.94
CA VAL A 115 -7.62 14.81 2.21
C VAL A 115 -8.04 14.53 3.65
N TRP A 116 -7.92 13.28 4.11
CA TRP A 116 -8.26 12.87 5.46
C TRP A 116 -7.45 13.62 6.51
N VAL A 117 -6.12 13.60 6.38
CA VAL A 117 -5.19 14.27 7.31
C VAL A 117 -5.45 15.77 7.35
N SER A 118 -5.68 16.41 6.19
CA SER A 118 -5.91 17.86 6.15
C SER A 118 -7.26 18.27 6.74
N ARG A 119 -8.30 17.41 6.61
CA ARG A 119 -9.67 17.74 7.07
C ARG A 119 -9.96 17.27 8.49
N MET A 120 -9.50 16.08 8.86
CA MET A 120 -9.86 15.41 10.11
C MET A 120 -8.80 15.55 11.20
N MET A 121 -7.52 15.60 10.81
CA MET A 121 -6.41 15.61 11.77
C MET A 121 -5.72 16.97 11.89
N GLY A 122 -6.20 17.99 11.17
CA GLY A 122 -5.57 19.34 11.19
C GLY A 122 -4.15 19.38 10.61
N GLY A 123 -3.73 18.31 9.93
CA GLY A 123 -2.40 18.24 9.30
C GLY A 123 -2.30 19.22 8.13
N LYS A 124 -1.14 19.86 7.98
CA LYS A 124 -0.90 20.82 6.90
C LYS A 124 -0.26 20.12 5.71
N VAL A 125 -1.04 19.99 4.63
CA VAL A 125 -0.50 19.55 3.32
C VAL A 125 -0.07 20.80 2.55
N THR A 126 1.19 20.84 2.13
CA THR A 126 1.76 22.00 1.42
C THR A 126 1.21 22.10 -0.01
N ARG A 127 1.27 23.32 -0.59
CA ARG A 127 0.82 23.53 -2.00
C ARG A 127 1.57 22.65 -2.99
N VAL A 128 2.86 22.42 -2.76
CA VAL A 128 3.69 21.54 -3.62
C VAL A 128 3.23 20.10 -3.53
N GLN A 129 2.88 19.62 -2.33
CA GLN A 129 2.31 18.29 -2.15
C GLN A 129 0.95 18.15 -2.85
N TRP A 130 0.07 19.14 -2.73
CA TRP A 130 -1.20 19.15 -3.46
C TRP A 130 -1.01 19.12 -4.97
N LEU A 131 -0.05 19.89 -5.50
CA LEU A 131 0.27 19.85 -6.92
C LEU A 131 0.74 18.46 -7.36
N GLY A 132 1.63 17.82 -6.59
CA GLY A 132 2.09 16.46 -6.87
C GLY A 132 0.95 15.43 -6.86
N LEU A 133 0.04 15.52 -5.87
CA LEU A 133 -1.13 14.66 -5.77
C LEU A 133 -2.09 14.84 -6.96
N LEU A 134 -2.33 16.08 -7.38
CA LEU A 134 -3.17 16.39 -8.55
C LEU A 134 -2.54 15.85 -9.83
N LEU A 135 -1.24 16.05 -10.04
CA LEU A 135 -0.54 15.50 -11.22
C LEU A 135 -0.61 13.97 -11.23
N GLY A 136 -0.41 13.32 -10.08
CA GLY A 136 -0.57 11.86 -9.94
C GLY A 136 -2.00 11.41 -10.26
N LEU A 137 -3.01 12.11 -9.79
CA LEU A 137 -4.41 11.83 -10.07
C LEU A 137 -4.75 11.98 -11.55
N VAL A 138 -4.27 13.04 -12.19
CA VAL A 138 -4.46 13.25 -13.64
C VAL A 138 -3.80 12.11 -14.43
N GLY A 139 -2.57 11.74 -14.10
CA GLY A 139 -1.88 10.60 -14.70
C GLY A 139 -2.66 9.30 -14.57
N LEU A 140 -3.19 9.03 -13.37
CA LEU A 140 -4.04 7.88 -13.10
C LEU A 140 -5.30 7.87 -13.98
N LEU A 141 -6.02 8.99 -14.04
CA LEU A 141 -7.26 9.13 -14.81
C LEU A 141 -7.01 8.95 -16.31
N LEU A 142 -5.90 9.47 -16.83
CA LEU A 142 -5.52 9.28 -18.24
C LEU A 142 -5.28 7.81 -18.58
N VAL A 143 -4.55 7.09 -17.73
CA VAL A 143 -4.28 5.67 -17.96
C VAL A 143 -5.55 4.83 -17.80
N LEU A 144 -6.36 5.11 -16.79
CA LEU A 144 -7.63 4.43 -16.55
C LEU A 144 -8.60 4.66 -17.71
N GLY A 145 -8.74 5.91 -18.16
CA GLY A 145 -9.60 6.27 -19.31
C GLY A 145 -9.22 5.51 -20.57
N ARG A 146 -7.93 5.42 -20.89
CA ARG A 146 -7.46 4.63 -22.04
C ARG A 146 -7.78 3.14 -21.92
N LYS A 147 -7.68 2.56 -20.73
CA LYS A 147 -8.03 1.13 -20.51
C LYS A 147 -9.52 0.88 -20.65
N LEU A 148 -10.36 1.76 -20.12
CA LEU A 148 -11.82 1.67 -20.28
C LEU A 148 -12.24 1.80 -21.74
N MET A 149 -11.64 2.70 -22.50
CA MET A 149 -11.91 2.87 -23.95
C MET A 149 -11.42 1.66 -24.77
N ALA A 150 -10.40 0.94 -24.30
CA ALA A 150 -9.88 -0.27 -24.97
C ALA A 150 -10.74 -1.53 -24.72
N GLY A 151 -11.90 -1.39 -24.06
CA GLY A 151 -12.83 -2.51 -23.82
C GLY A 151 -12.33 -3.58 -22.86
N THR A 152 -11.33 -3.27 -22.04
CA THR A 152 -10.89 -4.19 -20.98
C THR A 152 -12.00 -4.20 -19.93
N GLU A 153 -12.77 -5.30 -19.86
CA GLU A 153 -13.86 -5.44 -18.89
C GLU A 153 -13.31 -5.33 -17.47
N VAL A 154 -13.56 -4.18 -16.87
CA VAL A 154 -13.31 -3.96 -15.45
C VAL A 154 -14.59 -4.38 -14.74
N SER A 155 -14.64 -5.57 -14.18
CA SER A 155 -15.78 -6.02 -13.41
C SER A 155 -16.03 -5.04 -12.25
N VAL A 156 -17.27 -4.55 -12.13
CA VAL A 156 -17.68 -3.66 -11.03
C VAL A 156 -17.36 -4.30 -9.67
N LEU A 157 -17.44 -5.62 -9.59
CA LEU A 157 -17.15 -6.39 -8.38
C LEU A 157 -15.67 -6.30 -7.98
N THR A 158 -14.75 -6.35 -8.95
CA THR A 158 -13.31 -6.23 -8.70
C THR A 158 -12.90 -4.80 -8.33
N VAL A 159 -13.55 -3.80 -8.91
CA VAL A 159 -13.34 -2.39 -8.52
C VAL A 159 -13.83 -2.16 -7.11
N SER A 160 -15.04 -2.64 -6.78
CA SER A 160 -15.60 -2.47 -5.43
C SER A 160 -14.76 -3.16 -4.36
N ALA A 161 -14.24 -4.37 -4.61
CA ALA A 161 -13.35 -5.06 -3.68
C ALA A 161 -12.04 -4.28 -3.44
N THR A 162 -11.48 -3.69 -4.51
CA THR A 162 -10.25 -2.88 -4.38
C THR A 162 -10.52 -1.56 -3.67
N VAL A 163 -11.67 -0.92 -3.94
CA VAL A 163 -12.09 0.31 -3.24
C VAL A 163 -12.36 0.03 -1.76
N PHE A 164 -13.02 -1.09 -1.45
CA PHE A 164 -13.24 -1.51 -0.06
C PHE A 164 -11.93 -1.77 0.69
N ALA A 165 -10.91 -2.27 0.00
CA ALA A 165 -9.59 -2.45 0.58
C ALA A 165 -8.83 -1.14 0.82
N LEU A 166 -9.26 -0.01 0.23
CA LEU A 166 -8.66 1.32 0.41
C LEU A 166 -9.29 2.12 1.56
N LEU A 167 -10.47 1.73 2.04
CA LEU A 167 -11.19 2.40 3.15
C LEU A 167 -10.75 1.85 4.50
#